data_c091c7d717563e473073354c2bffbf0b
#
_entry.id   c091c7d717563e473073354c2bffbf0b
#
_cell.length_a   1.000
_cell.length_b   1.000
_cell.length_c   1.000
_cell.angle_alpha   90.00
_cell.angle_beta   90.00
_cell.angle_gamma   90.00
#
_symmetry.space_group_name_H-M   'P 1'
#
loop_
_entity.id
_entity.type
_entity.pdbx_description
1 polymer ?
#
loop_
_entity_poly.entity_id
_entity_poly.type
_entity_poly.pdbx_seq_one_letter_code
_entity_poly.pdbx_strand_id
1 'polypeptide(L)'
;MKTVVLLYSLVFSGLTVFFIQQKSLEQSLEDGAEIYQDFCVQCHLDQGQGVANAFPPLAKSDFLKNQLELSLKGVKYGMRGPIEVNGKNYDGVMVAQGLDDQEVADVMNY
;
A
#
# COMPACT_ATOMS: atom_id res chain seq x y z
N MET A 1 34.20 0.73 40.44
CA MET A 1 34.53 0.40 39.05
C MET A 1 33.64 -0.72 38.47
N LYS A 2 33.47 -1.85 39.13
CA LYS A 2 32.64 -2.97 38.61
C LYS A 2 31.17 -2.62 38.39
N THR A 3 30.56 -1.84 39.26
CA THR A 3 29.17 -1.38 39.15
C THR A 3 28.96 -0.37 38.01
N VAL A 4 29.92 0.50 37.73
CA VAL A 4 29.86 1.47 36.64
C VAL A 4 29.98 0.79 35.29
N VAL A 5 30.83 -0.24 35.15
CA VAL A 5 30.98 -1.02 33.94
C VAL A 5 29.72 -1.83 33.63
N LEU A 6 29.04 -2.37 34.65
CA LEU A 6 27.76 -3.07 34.48
C LEU A 6 26.63 -2.14 34.04
N LEU A 7 26.57 -0.92 34.55
CA LEU A 7 25.58 0.08 34.12
C LEU A 7 25.81 0.52 32.67
N TYR A 8 27.08 0.71 32.27
CA TYR A 8 27.42 1.07 30.89
C TYR A 8 27.08 -0.07 29.89
N SER A 9 27.30 -1.33 30.28
CA SER A 9 26.98 -2.47 29.43
C SER A 9 25.47 -2.65 29.25
N LEU A 10 24.65 -2.37 30.27
CA LEU A 10 23.19 -2.41 30.20
C LEU A 10 22.61 -1.27 29.33
N VAL A 11 23.16 -0.06 29.42
CA VAL A 11 22.74 1.08 28.59
C VAL A 11 23.12 0.85 27.13
N PHE A 12 24.31 0.32 26.85
CA PHE A 12 24.77 0.05 25.48
C PHE A 12 24.00 -1.12 24.83
N SER A 13 23.62 -2.14 25.61
CA SER A 13 22.78 -3.25 25.13
C SER A 13 21.34 -2.80 24.83
N GLY A 14 20.80 -1.82 25.55
CA GLY A 14 19.48 -1.26 25.33
C GLY A 14 19.37 -0.37 24.07
N LEU A 15 20.48 0.25 23.64
CA LEU A 15 20.50 1.12 22.46
C LEU A 15 20.56 0.36 21.13
N THR A 16 21.02 -0.88 21.14
CA THR A 16 21.15 -1.69 19.91
C THR A 16 19.84 -2.35 19.46
N VAL A 17 18.81 -2.37 20.29
CA VAL A 17 17.52 -3.00 19.98
C VAL A 17 16.56 -2.04 19.27
N PHE A 18 16.88 -0.75 19.14
CA PHE A 18 15.96 0.27 18.59
C PHE A 18 16.14 0.60 17.10
N PHE A 19 16.97 -0.15 16.38
CA PHE A 19 16.94 -0.12 14.93
C PHE A 19 15.82 -1.05 14.44
N ILE A 20 14.58 -0.61 14.62
CA ILE A 20 13.46 -1.13 13.82
C ILE A 20 13.86 -0.81 12.39
N GLN A 21 14.22 -1.83 11.64
CA GLN A 21 14.50 -1.72 10.21
C GLN A 21 13.21 -1.28 9.53
N GLN A 22 13.05 0.03 9.35
CA GLN A 22 11.99 0.54 8.50
C GLN A 22 12.30 0.08 7.07
N LYS A 23 11.34 -0.58 6.45
CA LYS A 23 11.40 -0.97 5.05
C LYS A 23 11.71 0.26 4.19
N SER A 24 12.68 0.15 3.29
CA SER A 24 13.01 1.27 2.39
C SER A 24 11.88 1.48 1.38
N LEU A 25 11.76 2.71 0.87
CA LEU A 25 10.80 3.00 -0.19
C LEU A 25 11.07 2.15 -1.44
N GLU A 26 12.33 1.93 -1.78
CA GLU A 26 12.74 1.09 -2.90
C GLU A 26 12.20 -0.35 -2.74
N GLN A 27 12.40 -0.95 -1.57
CA GLN A 27 11.86 -2.28 -1.28
C GLN A 27 10.32 -2.28 -1.29
N SER A 28 9.68 -1.22 -0.80
CA SER A 28 8.23 -1.08 -0.83
C SER A 28 7.68 -1.00 -2.26
N LEU A 29 8.38 -0.31 -3.16
CA LEU A 29 8.00 -0.24 -4.56
C LEU A 29 8.15 -1.59 -5.29
N GLU A 30 9.22 -2.33 -5.00
CA GLU A 30 9.43 -3.67 -5.56
C GLU A 30 8.33 -4.64 -5.10
N ASP A 31 8.07 -4.71 -3.80
CA ASP A 31 7.03 -5.58 -3.24
C ASP A 31 5.63 -5.14 -3.72
N GLY A 32 5.40 -3.84 -3.83
CA GLY A 32 4.15 -3.30 -4.37
C GLY A 32 3.92 -3.67 -5.83
N ALA A 33 4.98 -3.72 -6.65
CA ALA A 33 4.92 -4.19 -8.02
C ALA A 33 4.52 -5.66 -8.11
N GLU A 34 5.08 -6.52 -7.27
CA GLU A 34 4.70 -7.94 -7.20
C GLU A 34 3.24 -8.11 -6.78
N ILE A 35 2.81 -7.40 -5.73
CA ILE A 35 1.41 -7.41 -5.27
C ILE A 35 0.46 -6.94 -6.39
N TYR A 36 0.85 -5.89 -7.12
CA TYR A 36 0.04 -5.41 -8.25
C TYR A 36 -0.15 -6.49 -9.33
N GLN A 37 0.91 -7.19 -9.69
CA GLN A 37 0.85 -8.28 -10.67
C GLN A 37 -0.01 -9.45 -10.20
N ASP A 38 0.02 -9.77 -8.91
CA ASP A 38 -0.73 -10.91 -8.39
C ASP A 38 -2.21 -10.61 -8.17
N PHE A 39 -2.56 -9.38 -7.78
CA PHE A 39 -3.92 -9.06 -7.30
C PHE A 39 -4.67 -8.02 -8.13
N CYS A 40 -3.99 -7.13 -8.84
CA CYS A 40 -4.62 -5.95 -9.43
C CYS A 40 -4.70 -5.98 -10.96
N VAL A 41 -3.69 -6.56 -11.60
CA VAL A 41 -3.52 -6.55 -13.06
C VAL A 41 -4.71 -7.14 -13.81
N GLN A 42 -5.39 -8.13 -13.25
CA GLN A 42 -6.51 -8.82 -13.89
C GLN A 42 -7.68 -7.88 -14.21
N CYS A 43 -7.88 -6.86 -13.38
CA CYS A 43 -8.94 -5.87 -13.56
C CYS A 43 -8.41 -4.52 -14.05
N HIS A 44 -7.29 -4.06 -13.50
CA HIS A 44 -6.75 -2.73 -13.78
C HIS A 44 -5.72 -2.70 -14.92
N LEU A 45 -5.32 -3.87 -15.46
CA LEU A 45 -4.37 -4.09 -16.54
C LEU A 45 -2.93 -3.64 -16.20
N ASP A 46 -1.98 -4.04 -17.01
CA ASP A 46 -0.52 -3.94 -16.74
C ASP A 46 -0.01 -2.54 -16.40
N GLN A 47 -0.64 -1.51 -16.95
CA GLN A 47 -0.24 -0.12 -16.75
C GLN A 47 -1.26 0.67 -15.91
N GLY A 48 -2.18 -0.01 -15.23
CA GLY A 48 -3.23 0.65 -14.47
C GLY A 48 -4.21 1.46 -15.30
N GLN A 49 -4.32 1.20 -16.60
CA GLN A 49 -5.18 1.95 -17.50
C GLN A 49 -6.66 1.60 -17.34
N GLY A 50 -6.97 0.45 -16.72
CA GLY A 50 -8.32 -0.02 -16.50
C GLY A 50 -9.06 -0.39 -17.78
N VAL A 51 -10.36 -0.67 -17.64
CA VAL A 51 -11.28 -0.99 -18.75
C VAL A 51 -12.45 -0.03 -18.70
N ALA A 52 -12.68 0.69 -19.80
CA ALA A 52 -13.74 1.70 -19.87
C ALA A 52 -15.10 1.11 -19.47
N ASN A 53 -15.82 1.80 -18.60
CA ASN A 53 -17.13 1.45 -18.06
C ASN A 53 -17.17 0.18 -17.19
N ALA A 54 -16.03 -0.48 -16.96
CA ALA A 54 -15.95 -1.69 -16.16
C ALA A 54 -15.00 -1.52 -14.97
N PHE A 55 -13.74 -1.24 -15.23
CA PHE A 55 -12.71 -1.09 -14.20
C PHE A 55 -12.04 0.28 -14.32
N PRO A 56 -12.08 1.10 -13.26
CA PRO A 56 -11.51 2.44 -13.32
C PRO A 56 -9.99 2.40 -13.53
N PRO A 57 -9.42 3.42 -14.22
CA PRO A 57 -7.97 3.55 -14.30
C PRO A 57 -7.39 3.90 -12.93
N LEU A 58 -6.23 3.33 -12.63
CA LEU A 58 -5.38 3.68 -11.50
C LEU A 58 -4.30 4.67 -11.94
N ALA A 59 -3.71 4.44 -13.12
CA ALA A 59 -2.75 5.36 -13.70
C ALA A 59 -3.38 6.74 -13.94
N LYS A 60 -2.74 7.77 -13.39
CA LYS A 60 -3.21 9.17 -13.47
C LYS A 60 -4.62 9.40 -12.93
N SER A 61 -5.05 8.57 -11.99
CA SER A 61 -6.37 8.68 -11.36
C SER A 61 -6.44 9.90 -10.45
N ASP A 62 -7.40 10.78 -10.72
CA ASP A 62 -7.75 11.89 -9.83
C ASP A 62 -8.37 11.38 -8.52
N PHE A 63 -9.09 10.27 -8.57
CA PHE A 63 -9.66 9.62 -7.39
C PHE A 63 -8.57 9.15 -6.42
N LEU A 64 -7.54 8.43 -6.89
CA LEU A 64 -6.42 8.01 -6.04
C LEU A 64 -5.70 9.21 -5.43
N LYS A 65 -5.52 10.27 -6.21
CA LYS A 65 -4.84 11.48 -5.75
C LYS A 65 -5.62 12.25 -4.69
N ASN A 66 -6.94 12.36 -4.87
CA ASN A 66 -7.78 13.26 -4.06
C ASN A 66 -8.54 12.53 -2.94
N GLN A 67 -8.66 11.20 -3.02
CA GLN A 67 -9.40 10.34 -2.10
C GLN A 67 -8.53 9.22 -1.53
N LEU A 68 -7.32 9.57 -1.05
CA LEU A 68 -6.34 8.58 -0.60
C LEU A 68 -6.89 7.63 0.49
N GLU A 69 -7.56 8.17 1.50
CA GLU A 69 -8.13 7.35 2.58
C GLU A 69 -9.18 6.35 2.07
N LEU A 70 -10.03 6.80 1.16
CA LEU A 70 -11.06 5.95 0.56
C LEU A 70 -10.43 4.89 -0.34
N SER A 71 -9.37 5.24 -1.05
CA SER A 71 -8.59 4.31 -1.88
C SER A 71 -7.92 3.23 -1.04
N LEU A 72 -7.26 3.60 0.06
CA LEU A 72 -6.67 2.66 1.02
C LEU A 72 -7.72 1.70 1.57
N LYS A 73 -8.88 2.22 2.00
CA LYS A 73 -9.99 1.40 2.48
C LYS A 73 -10.54 0.47 1.37
N GLY A 74 -10.60 0.96 0.14
CA GLY A 74 -11.03 0.17 -1.02
C GLY A 74 -10.12 -1.01 -1.30
N VAL A 75 -8.81 -0.82 -1.26
CA VAL A 75 -7.84 -1.91 -1.41
C VAL A 75 -7.94 -2.90 -0.25
N LYS A 76 -8.03 -2.42 0.98
CA LYS A 76 -8.04 -3.25 2.19
C LYS A 76 -9.33 -4.04 2.36
N TYR A 77 -10.48 -3.38 2.20
CA TYR A 77 -11.79 -3.93 2.57
C TYR A 77 -12.72 -4.15 1.40
N GLY A 78 -12.28 -3.80 0.20
CA GLY A 78 -13.13 -3.75 -0.98
C GLY A 78 -13.93 -2.46 -1.08
N MET A 79 -14.53 -2.25 -2.24
CA MET A 79 -15.32 -1.06 -2.56
C MET A 79 -16.53 -1.45 -3.40
N ARG A 80 -17.63 -0.75 -3.20
CA ARG A 80 -18.85 -0.92 -4.01
C ARG A 80 -19.59 0.41 -4.15
N GLY A 81 -20.40 0.47 -5.18
CA GLY A 81 -21.23 1.64 -5.48
C GLY A 81 -20.53 2.63 -6.41
N PRO A 82 -21.25 3.70 -6.76
CA PRO A 82 -20.79 4.64 -7.78
C PRO A 82 -19.61 5.48 -7.27
N ILE A 83 -18.59 5.60 -8.12
CA ILE A 83 -17.47 6.51 -7.97
C ILE A 83 -17.23 7.24 -9.28
N GLU A 84 -16.66 8.43 -9.21
CA GLU A 84 -16.19 9.16 -10.38
C GLU A 84 -14.67 9.13 -10.43
N VAL A 85 -14.11 8.75 -11.58
CA VAL A 85 -12.66 8.73 -11.82
C VAL A 85 -12.40 9.41 -13.17
N ASN A 86 -11.61 10.47 -13.15
CA ASN A 86 -11.25 11.25 -14.34
C ASN A 86 -12.48 11.71 -15.13
N GLY A 87 -13.55 12.14 -14.43
CA GLY A 87 -14.80 12.61 -15.01
C GLY A 87 -15.70 11.50 -15.59
N LYS A 88 -15.43 10.23 -15.29
CA LYS A 88 -16.25 9.08 -15.71
C LYS A 88 -16.81 8.34 -14.50
N ASN A 89 -18.06 7.95 -14.58
CA ASN A 89 -18.70 7.15 -13.54
C ASN A 89 -18.40 5.67 -13.71
N TYR A 90 -18.09 5.02 -12.58
CA TYR A 90 -17.94 3.59 -12.43
C TYR A 90 -18.85 3.13 -11.29
N ASP A 91 -19.61 2.08 -11.52
CA ASP A 91 -20.51 1.50 -10.50
C ASP A 91 -20.33 -0.01 -10.51
N GLY A 92 -19.35 -0.47 -9.76
CA GLY A 92 -18.97 -1.86 -9.71
C GLY A 92 -18.64 -2.33 -8.30
N VAL A 93 -18.10 -3.53 -8.22
CA VAL A 93 -17.64 -4.13 -6.97
C VAL A 93 -16.17 -4.48 -7.12
N MET A 94 -15.33 -3.87 -6.31
CA MET A 94 -13.96 -4.32 -6.08
C MET A 94 -13.94 -5.12 -4.79
N VAL A 95 -13.63 -6.39 -4.88
CA VAL A 95 -13.56 -7.27 -3.69
C VAL A 95 -12.29 -6.98 -2.89
N ALA A 96 -12.36 -7.22 -1.57
CA ALA A 96 -11.18 -7.17 -0.72
C ALA A 96 -10.16 -8.22 -1.18
N GLN A 97 -8.90 -7.83 -1.28
CA GLN A 97 -7.84 -8.72 -1.77
C GLN A 97 -7.18 -9.56 -0.67
N GLY A 98 -7.52 -9.34 0.59
CA GLY A 98 -6.97 -10.07 1.73
C GLY A 98 -5.56 -9.62 2.13
N LEU A 99 -5.11 -8.48 1.64
CA LEU A 99 -3.81 -7.90 1.93
C LEU A 99 -3.70 -7.41 3.38
N ASP A 100 -2.53 -7.55 3.98
CA ASP A 100 -2.23 -6.94 5.28
C ASP A 100 -1.93 -5.43 5.13
N ASP A 101 -1.66 -4.74 6.24
CA ASP A 101 -1.47 -3.29 6.21
C ASP A 101 -0.17 -2.89 5.50
N GLN A 102 0.87 -3.71 5.60
CA GLN A 102 2.13 -3.47 4.93
C GLN A 102 2.00 -3.70 3.41
N GLU A 103 1.34 -4.75 3.00
CA GLU A 103 1.06 -5.06 1.60
C GLU A 103 0.19 -3.98 0.94
N VAL A 104 -0.81 -3.46 1.68
CA VAL A 104 -1.60 -2.31 1.20
C VAL A 104 -0.71 -1.08 1.03
N ALA A 105 0.16 -0.78 1.99
CA ALA A 105 1.09 0.34 1.87
C ALA A 105 2.05 0.17 0.68
N ASP A 106 2.56 -1.03 0.46
CA ASP A 106 3.48 -1.34 -0.61
C ASP A 106 2.84 -1.14 -1.99
N VAL A 107 1.67 -1.71 -2.22
CA VAL A 107 0.98 -1.56 -3.51
C VAL A 107 0.48 -0.13 -3.75
N MET A 108 0.22 0.64 -2.70
CA MET A 108 -0.15 2.05 -2.83
C MET A 108 1.05 2.97 -3.06
N ASN A 109 2.27 2.51 -2.76
CA ASN A 109 3.52 3.21 -3.09
C ASN A 109 3.97 2.95 -4.54
N TYR A 110 3.62 1.80 -5.09
CA TYR A 110 3.91 1.40 -6.47
C TYR A 110 3.10 2.21 -7.49
#